data_e813d657d9c6b29461234220bf4b9d9b
#
_entry.id   e813d657d9c6b29461234220bf4b9d9b
#
_cell.length_a   1.000
_cell.length_b   1.000
_cell.length_c   1.000
_cell.angle_alpha   90.00
_cell.angle_beta   90.00
_cell.angle_gamma   90.00
#
_symmetry.space_group_name_H-M   'P 1'
#
loop_
_entity.id
_entity.type
_entity.pdbx_description
1 polymer ?
#
loop_
_entity_poly.entity_id
_entity_poly.type
_entity_poly.pdbx_seq_one_letter_code
_entity_poly.pdbx_strand_id
1 'polypeptide(L)'
;MTELWPRLAATAATAAFLLTSPTARAAEAQIELWDGQRAMGVITDLLRFTPRAMGEPGHQQTIDYIKAAMAKSAADAVLTQSFTAKGDDGKTIPLTNIIARFQVQNPRRIIVATHYDSIIKAYRDAKSPDDPMPGANNSASAVALLLETARVLSLSPKPDIGIDMIFFDGEEGPKSLGAGDPTWRPLGSPHFVAHLKDYYPTHKPEKAVDFDMVCDKDLKLQPEPSSLASALPEVKKFWSIGSRIAPSAFMPDATAYAISDDHTALQQAGIPSFLVIDFDYEPYFNTTQDTIEQCSAQSLETVGRTLLRYIYTP
;
A
#
# COMPACT_ATOMS: atom_id res chain seq x y z
N MET A 1 -57.39 -10.77 -47.72
CA MET A 1 -56.90 -11.32 -46.44
C MET A 1 -55.51 -11.84 -46.72
N THR A 2 -54.53 -11.04 -46.39
CA THR A 2 -53.11 -11.39 -46.53
C THR A 2 -52.48 -11.24 -45.15
N GLU A 3 -52.16 -12.37 -44.55
CA GLU A 3 -51.51 -12.44 -43.23
C GLU A 3 -50.03 -12.07 -43.35
N LEU A 4 -49.63 -11.06 -42.56
CA LEU A 4 -48.23 -10.66 -42.38
C LEU A 4 -47.68 -11.37 -41.15
N TRP A 5 -46.72 -12.26 -41.36
CA TRP A 5 -45.91 -12.86 -40.27
C TRP A 5 -44.77 -11.91 -39.90
N PRO A 6 -44.50 -11.66 -38.60
CA PRO A 6 -43.34 -10.87 -38.17
C PRO A 6 -42.07 -11.76 -38.23
N ARG A 7 -41.05 -11.22 -38.90
CA ARG A 7 -39.68 -11.78 -38.89
C ARG A 7 -39.04 -11.49 -37.55
N LEU A 8 -38.75 -12.54 -36.76
CA LEU A 8 -37.87 -12.49 -35.60
C LEU A 8 -36.43 -12.24 -36.07
N ALA A 9 -35.89 -11.08 -35.75
CA ALA A 9 -34.46 -10.80 -35.90
C ALA A 9 -33.73 -11.42 -34.71
N ALA A 10 -32.95 -12.47 -34.97
CA ALA A 10 -32.02 -13.03 -34.00
C ALA A 10 -30.80 -12.12 -33.90
N THR A 11 -30.70 -11.38 -32.80
CA THR A 11 -29.46 -10.64 -32.42
C THR A 11 -28.45 -11.66 -31.92
N ALA A 12 -27.45 -11.95 -32.73
CA ALA A 12 -26.27 -12.71 -32.32
C ALA A 12 -25.44 -11.83 -31.40
N ALA A 13 -25.45 -12.11 -30.08
CA ALA A 13 -24.53 -11.54 -29.14
C ALA A 13 -23.13 -12.14 -29.39
N THR A 14 -22.28 -11.37 -30.07
CA THR A 14 -20.86 -11.72 -30.25
C THR A 14 -20.18 -11.51 -28.89
N ALA A 15 -19.97 -12.59 -28.16
CA ALA A 15 -19.07 -12.57 -26.99
C ALA A 15 -17.65 -12.29 -27.50
N ALA A 16 -17.17 -11.08 -27.31
CA ALA A 16 -15.78 -10.74 -27.56
C ALA A 16 -14.92 -11.47 -26.52
N PHE A 17 -14.36 -12.61 -26.91
CA PHE A 17 -13.25 -13.22 -26.20
C PHE A 17 -12.05 -12.24 -26.34
N LEU A 18 -11.79 -11.46 -25.30
CA LEU A 18 -10.54 -10.75 -25.16
C LEU A 18 -9.42 -11.79 -25.11
N LEU A 19 -8.70 -11.94 -26.24
CA LEU A 19 -7.50 -12.76 -26.34
C LEU A 19 -6.44 -12.12 -25.43
N THR A 20 -6.40 -12.52 -24.17
CA THR A 20 -5.30 -12.16 -23.26
C THR A 20 -4.02 -12.83 -23.76
N SER A 21 -2.90 -12.08 -23.77
CA SER A 21 -1.60 -12.65 -24.16
C SER A 21 -1.26 -13.85 -23.26
N PRO A 22 -0.43 -14.80 -23.73
CA PRO A 22 0.01 -15.92 -22.91
C PRO A 22 0.65 -15.48 -21.58
N THR A 23 1.35 -14.35 -21.59
CA THR A 23 1.97 -13.74 -20.40
C THR A 23 0.92 -13.25 -19.41
N ALA A 24 -0.16 -12.59 -19.88
CA ALA A 24 -1.25 -12.14 -19.03
C ALA A 24 -1.99 -13.33 -18.40
N ARG A 25 -2.17 -14.41 -19.13
CA ARG A 25 -2.79 -15.64 -18.62
C ARG A 25 -1.92 -16.36 -17.59
N ALA A 26 -0.60 -16.39 -17.80
CA ALA A 26 0.34 -16.95 -16.84
C ALA A 26 0.40 -16.08 -15.56
N ALA A 27 0.37 -14.76 -15.70
CA ALA A 27 0.31 -13.84 -14.57
C ALA A 27 -0.98 -14.02 -13.75
N GLU A 28 -2.15 -14.17 -14.39
CA GLU A 28 -3.41 -14.37 -13.68
C GLU A 28 -3.41 -15.65 -12.83
N ALA A 29 -2.82 -16.74 -13.34
CA ALA A 29 -2.68 -17.97 -12.57
C ALA A 29 -1.79 -17.80 -11.33
N GLN A 30 -0.79 -16.91 -11.39
CA GLN A 30 0.10 -16.65 -10.27
C GLN A 30 -0.51 -15.66 -9.25
N ILE A 31 -1.37 -14.74 -9.69
CA ILE A 31 -2.10 -13.81 -8.81
C ILE A 31 -2.95 -14.58 -7.79
N GLU A 32 -3.52 -15.72 -8.20
CA GLU A 32 -4.28 -16.59 -7.30
C GLU A 32 -3.42 -17.25 -6.20
N LEU A 33 -2.08 -17.18 -6.30
CA LEU A 33 -1.16 -17.63 -5.25
C LEU A 33 -0.96 -16.59 -4.14
N TRP A 34 -1.55 -15.38 -4.27
CA TRP A 34 -1.53 -14.39 -3.19
C TRP A 34 -2.35 -14.91 -2.01
N ASP A 35 -1.73 -15.00 -0.84
CA ASP A 35 -2.27 -15.74 0.32
C ASP A 35 -2.43 -14.81 1.52
N GLY A 36 -3.70 -14.50 1.85
CA GLY A 36 -4.04 -13.66 2.99
C GLY A 36 -3.57 -14.22 4.34
N GLN A 37 -3.50 -15.55 4.50
CA GLN A 37 -3.02 -16.15 5.75
C GLN A 37 -1.51 -15.96 5.92
N ARG A 38 -0.74 -15.99 4.83
CA ARG A 38 0.69 -15.63 4.87
C ARG A 38 0.89 -14.18 5.28
N ALA A 39 0.10 -13.27 4.72
CA ALA A 39 0.14 -11.87 5.10
C ALA A 39 -0.24 -11.67 6.59
N MET A 40 -1.25 -12.38 7.10
CA MET A 40 -1.57 -12.39 8.53
C MET A 40 -0.40 -12.91 9.39
N GLY A 41 0.34 -13.90 8.89
CA GLY A 41 1.57 -14.38 9.53
C GLY A 41 2.64 -13.30 9.65
N VAL A 42 2.81 -12.48 8.61
CA VAL A 42 3.73 -11.32 8.63
C VAL A 42 3.29 -10.30 9.68
N ILE A 43 1.99 -9.96 9.74
CA ILE A 43 1.46 -9.05 10.78
C ILE A 43 1.79 -9.62 12.17
N THR A 44 1.54 -10.92 12.40
CA THR A 44 1.85 -11.59 13.66
C THR A 44 3.33 -11.48 14.05
N ASP A 45 4.23 -11.59 13.07
CA ASP A 45 5.66 -11.44 13.31
C ASP A 45 6.04 -10.00 13.67
N LEU A 46 5.48 -9.00 12.95
CA LEU A 46 5.72 -7.58 13.20
C LEU A 46 5.21 -7.12 14.57
N LEU A 47 4.08 -7.66 15.01
CA LEU A 47 3.52 -7.36 16.34
C LEU A 47 4.41 -7.81 17.49
N ARG A 48 5.33 -8.76 17.29
CA ARG A 48 6.35 -9.13 18.30
C ARG A 48 7.38 -8.04 18.54
N PHE A 49 7.48 -7.08 17.63
CA PHE A 49 8.39 -5.93 17.70
C PHE A 49 7.73 -4.68 18.28
N THR A 50 6.49 -4.77 18.77
CA THR A 50 5.79 -3.62 19.38
C THR A 50 6.52 -3.11 20.63
N PRO A 51 6.73 -1.78 20.75
CA PRO A 51 6.39 -0.72 19.80
C PRO A 51 7.40 -0.63 18.64
N ARG A 52 6.88 -0.41 17.43
CA ARG A 52 7.70 -0.16 16.22
C ARG A 52 7.95 1.33 15.99
N ALA A 53 7.67 2.14 16.99
CA ALA A 53 7.85 3.60 16.94
C ALA A 53 9.31 3.98 16.79
N MET A 54 9.55 5.11 16.15
CA MET A 54 10.89 5.65 15.91
C MET A 54 11.73 5.74 17.20
N GLY A 55 12.94 5.18 17.14
CA GLY A 55 13.87 5.16 18.26
C GLY A 55 13.67 4.01 19.25
N GLU A 56 12.62 3.23 19.13
CA GLU A 56 12.39 2.04 19.94
C GLU A 56 13.15 0.82 19.40
N PRO A 57 13.47 -0.17 20.23
CA PRO A 57 14.14 -1.40 19.75
C PRO A 57 13.36 -2.13 18.66
N GLY A 58 12.02 -2.14 18.72
CA GLY A 58 11.14 -2.77 17.73
C GLY A 58 11.21 -2.10 16.37
N HIS A 59 11.52 -0.83 16.30
CA HIS A 59 11.74 -0.11 15.06
C HIS A 59 12.93 -0.70 14.27
N GLN A 60 14.09 -0.89 14.91
CA GLN A 60 15.24 -1.51 14.25
C GLN A 60 14.98 -2.98 13.86
N GLN A 61 14.26 -3.72 14.71
CA GLN A 61 13.88 -5.12 14.42
C GLN A 61 12.98 -5.18 13.17
N THR A 62 12.08 -4.21 13.00
CA THR A 62 11.22 -4.10 11.81
C THR A 62 12.04 -3.80 10.55
N ILE A 63 13.00 -2.88 10.61
CA ILE A 63 13.93 -2.61 9.50
C ILE A 63 14.64 -3.89 9.06
N ASP A 64 15.22 -4.62 10.02
CA ASP A 64 15.96 -5.84 9.74
C ASP A 64 15.07 -6.96 9.18
N TYR A 65 13.84 -7.07 9.69
CA TYR A 65 12.84 -8.02 9.18
C TYR A 65 12.47 -7.73 7.72
N ILE A 66 12.12 -6.50 7.39
CA ILE A 66 11.75 -6.08 6.03
C ILE A 66 12.93 -6.30 5.07
N LYS A 67 14.14 -5.87 5.43
CA LYS A 67 15.35 -6.06 4.62
C LYS A 67 15.61 -7.55 4.37
N ALA A 68 15.50 -8.40 5.39
CA ALA A 68 15.71 -9.84 5.28
C ALA A 68 14.65 -10.50 4.37
N ALA A 69 13.40 -10.08 4.46
CA ALA A 69 12.33 -10.56 3.60
C ALA A 69 12.53 -10.15 2.13
N MET A 70 12.88 -8.89 1.89
CA MET A 70 13.15 -8.37 0.54
C MET A 70 14.39 -8.99 -0.08
N ALA A 71 15.43 -9.26 0.68
CA ALA A 71 16.63 -9.95 0.19
C ALA A 71 16.37 -11.40 -0.25
N LYS A 72 15.27 -12.01 0.20
CA LYS A 72 14.82 -13.36 -0.23
C LYS A 72 13.88 -13.31 -1.43
N SER A 73 13.41 -12.14 -1.83
CA SER A 73 12.55 -11.95 -2.98
C SER A 73 13.35 -11.90 -4.29
N ALA A 74 12.66 -11.76 -5.43
CA ALA A 74 13.29 -11.54 -6.73
C ALA A 74 13.66 -10.07 -6.99
N ALA A 75 13.79 -9.23 -5.95
CA ALA A 75 14.28 -7.87 -6.11
C ALA A 75 15.72 -7.87 -6.62
N ASP A 76 16.00 -7.10 -7.66
CA ASP A 76 17.36 -6.95 -8.22
C ASP A 76 18.27 -6.16 -7.25
N ALA A 77 17.70 -5.30 -6.42
CA ALA A 77 18.42 -4.54 -5.40
C ALA A 77 17.51 -4.22 -4.20
N VAL A 78 18.10 -4.25 -3.01
CA VAL A 78 17.50 -3.75 -1.77
C VAL A 78 18.41 -2.66 -1.23
N LEU A 79 17.95 -1.42 -1.29
CA LEU A 79 18.69 -0.23 -0.90
C LEU A 79 18.13 0.33 0.39
N THR A 80 18.94 1.10 1.11
CA THR A 80 18.53 1.87 2.28
C THR A 80 18.87 3.34 2.07
N GLN A 81 17.96 4.22 2.52
CA GLN A 81 18.18 5.65 2.56
C GLN A 81 18.11 6.10 4.02
N SER A 82 19.27 6.37 4.62
CA SER A 82 19.37 6.74 6.04
C SER A 82 19.33 8.25 6.21
N PHE A 83 18.59 8.68 7.23
CA PHE A 83 18.46 10.08 7.63
C PHE A 83 18.24 10.18 9.15
N THR A 84 17.94 11.36 9.67
CA THR A 84 17.71 11.55 11.11
C THR A 84 16.56 12.51 11.35
N ALA A 85 15.86 12.30 12.46
CA ALA A 85 14.87 13.23 12.99
C ALA A 85 15.24 13.68 14.43
N LYS A 86 14.52 14.65 14.96
CA LYS A 86 14.60 15.06 16.36
C LYS A 86 13.35 14.57 17.08
N GLY A 87 13.54 13.78 18.13
CA GLY A 87 12.48 13.40 19.05
C GLY A 87 12.05 14.56 19.97
N ASP A 88 11.00 14.35 20.74
CA ASP A 88 10.47 15.32 21.70
C ASP A 88 11.48 15.72 22.78
N ASP A 89 12.37 14.80 23.15
CA ASP A 89 13.47 15.03 24.10
C ASP A 89 14.68 15.73 23.46
N GLY A 90 14.59 16.09 22.18
CA GLY A 90 15.66 16.72 21.41
C GLY A 90 16.77 15.78 20.94
N LYS A 91 16.70 14.49 21.28
CA LYS A 91 17.67 13.50 20.80
C LYS A 91 17.53 13.26 19.30
N THR A 92 18.65 12.91 18.68
CA THR A 92 18.66 12.52 17.28
C THR A 92 18.28 11.06 17.16
N ILE A 93 17.24 10.78 16.37
CA ILE A 93 16.74 9.46 16.08
C ILE A 93 17.18 9.08 14.65
N PRO A 94 17.88 7.95 14.44
CA PRO A 94 18.19 7.46 13.10
C PRO A 94 16.95 6.85 12.47
N LEU A 95 16.74 7.15 11.18
CA LEU A 95 15.63 6.66 10.36
C LEU A 95 16.14 6.05 9.07
N THR A 96 15.38 5.15 8.45
CA THR A 96 15.81 4.41 7.27
C THR A 96 14.66 4.04 6.36
N ASN A 97 14.48 4.73 5.23
CA ASN A 97 13.64 4.21 4.16
C ASN A 97 14.28 2.96 3.53
N ILE A 98 13.47 1.96 3.21
CA ILE A 98 13.91 0.72 2.54
C ILE A 98 13.31 0.71 1.14
N ILE A 99 14.14 0.46 0.12
CA ILE A 99 13.75 0.50 -1.28
C ILE A 99 14.13 -0.83 -1.94
N ALA A 100 13.15 -1.67 -2.23
CA ALA A 100 13.35 -2.91 -2.97
C ALA A 100 12.98 -2.71 -4.44
N ARG A 101 13.94 -2.93 -5.34
CA ARG A 101 13.81 -2.61 -6.75
C ARG A 101 13.72 -3.89 -7.59
N PHE A 102 12.66 -4.01 -8.35
CA PHE A 102 12.45 -5.11 -9.31
C PHE A 102 12.59 -4.57 -10.72
N GLN A 103 13.25 -5.34 -11.60
CA GLN A 103 13.51 -5.00 -12.98
C GLN A 103 14.18 -3.61 -13.12
N VAL A 104 15.33 -3.42 -12.46
CA VAL A 104 16.06 -2.15 -12.41
C VAL A 104 16.45 -1.60 -13.79
N GLN A 105 16.52 -2.46 -14.81
CA GLN A 105 16.83 -2.07 -16.19
C GLN A 105 15.62 -1.52 -16.95
N ASN A 106 14.40 -1.68 -16.42
CA ASN A 106 13.20 -1.15 -17.06
C ASN A 106 13.13 0.38 -16.80
N PRO A 107 13.12 1.23 -17.85
CA PRO A 107 13.06 2.68 -17.69
C PRO A 107 11.68 3.16 -17.21
N ARG A 108 10.63 2.39 -17.48
CA ARG A 108 9.28 2.65 -17.00
C ARG A 108 9.14 2.06 -15.61
N ARG A 109 8.74 2.86 -14.63
CA ARG A 109 8.69 2.40 -13.25
C ARG A 109 7.42 2.86 -12.53
N ILE A 110 6.95 2.01 -11.61
CA ILE A 110 5.91 2.34 -10.64
C ILE A 110 6.50 2.26 -9.22
N ILE A 111 6.11 3.19 -8.36
CA ILE A 111 6.32 3.08 -6.92
C ILE A 111 5.11 2.39 -6.31
N VAL A 112 5.36 1.44 -5.41
CA VAL A 112 4.38 0.80 -4.52
C VAL A 112 4.88 1.02 -3.10
N ALA A 113 4.19 1.84 -2.32
CA ALA A 113 4.70 2.34 -1.05
C ALA A 113 3.81 1.98 0.14
N THR A 114 4.39 2.06 1.31
CA THR A 114 3.75 2.05 2.63
C THR A 114 4.73 2.57 3.67
N HIS A 115 4.26 3.04 4.82
CA HIS A 115 5.12 3.21 5.99
C HIS A 115 5.21 1.92 6.81
N TYR A 116 6.17 1.85 7.75
CA TYR A 116 6.38 0.66 8.58
C TYR A 116 6.48 0.95 10.07
N ASP A 117 6.67 2.20 10.46
CA ASP A 117 6.66 2.62 11.86
C ASP A 117 5.23 2.60 12.42
N SER A 118 5.12 2.58 13.74
CA SER A 118 3.86 2.78 14.45
C SER A 118 3.94 4.03 15.31
N ILE A 119 2.79 4.60 15.62
CA ILE A 119 2.74 5.70 16.58
C ILE A 119 3.27 5.24 17.94
N ILE A 120 3.93 6.16 18.66
CA ILE A 120 4.60 5.84 19.92
C ILE A 120 3.62 5.51 21.06
N LYS A 121 2.42 6.11 21.02
CA LYS A 121 1.39 5.95 22.04
C LYS A 121 0.00 5.87 21.42
N ALA A 122 -0.87 5.10 22.04
CA ALA A 122 -2.26 4.93 21.65
C ALA A 122 -3.13 6.14 22.08
N TYR A 123 -2.78 7.34 21.65
CA TYR A 123 -3.32 8.61 22.15
C TYR A 123 -4.85 8.74 22.05
N ARG A 124 -5.50 7.94 21.21
CA ARG A 124 -6.98 7.90 21.09
C ARG A 124 -7.63 6.85 21.99
N ASP A 125 -6.84 6.05 22.71
CA ASP A 125 -7.39 5.07 23.64
C ASP A 125 -7.92 5.76 24.89
N ALA A 126 -9.21 5.57 25.17
CA ALA A 126 -9.86 6.21 26.33
C ALA A 126 -9.38 5.68 27.68
N LYS A 127 -8.76 4.49 27.72
CA LYS A 127 -8.32 3.82 28.95
C LYS A 127 -6.80 3.82 29.12
N SER A 128 -6.08 3.72 28.03
CA SER A 128 -4.62 3.53 27.98
C SER A 128 -3.95 4.43 26.95
N PRO A 129 -4.15 5.78 27.02
CA PRO A 129 -3.62 6.69 25.99
C PRO A 129 -2.10 6.80 25.96
N ASP A 130 -1.42 6.36 27.02
CA ASP A 130 0.04 6.37 27.15
C ASP A 130 0.69 5.02 26.81
N ASP A 131 -0.10 3.98 26.58
CA ASP A 131 0.41 2.66 26.23
C ASP A 131 0.84 2.61 24.75
N PRO A 132 1.82 1.77 24.39
CA PRO A 132 2.22 1.57 23.01
C PRO A 132 1.06 1.05 22.15
N MET A 133 0.92 1.60 20.93
CA MET A 133 -0.03 1.07 19.95
C MET A 133 0.53 -0.20 19.31
N PRO A 134 -0.24 -1.31 19.23
CA PRO A 134 0.21 -2.52 18.56
C PRO A 134 0.42 -2.31 17.05
N GLY A 135 -0.52 -1.62 16.39
CA GLY A 135 -0.40 -1.24 15.00
C GLY A 135 -0.52 -2.42 14.03
N ALA A 136 -1.52 -3.27 14.22
CA ALA A 136 -1.77 -4.39 13.33
C ALA A 136 -2.25 -3.93 11.96
N ASN A 137 -3.18 -2.99 11.92
CA ASN A 137 -3.64 -2.36 10.70
C ASN A 137 -2.73 -1.17 10.34
N ASN A 138 -2.43 -0.30 11.29
CA ASN A 138 -1.57 0.87 11.11
C ASN A 138 -0.16 0.60 11.71
N SER A 139 0.84 0.17 10.98
CA SER A 139 1.02 -0.02 9.54
C SER A 139 1.38 -1.47 9.15
N ALA A 140 1.32 -2.44 10.08
CA ALA A 140 1.80 -3.79 9.78
C ALA A 140 1.03 -4.44 8.62
N SER A 141 -0.24 -4.05 8.38
CA SER A 141 -1.08 -4.59 7.32
C SER A 141 -0.50 -4.31 5.93
N ALA A 142 -0.12 -3.08 5.66
CA ALA A 142 0.40 -2.69 4.35
C ALA A 142 1.86 -3.17 4.15
N VAL A 143 2.66 -3.27 5.21
CA VAL A 143 3.95 -3.97 5.16
C VAL A 143 3.74 -5.43 4.74
N ALA A 144 2.80 -6.15 5.35
CA ALA A 144 2.48 -7.52 5.01
C ALA A 144 1.97 -7.67 3.57
N LEU A 145 1.14 -6.72 3.11
CA LEU A 145 0.68 -6.63 1.72
C LEU A 145 1.86 -6.58 0.74
N LEU A 146 2.84 -5.70 0.98
CA LEU A 146 3.98 -5.54 0.09
C LEU A 146 4.90 -6.77 0.13
N LEU A 147 5.17 -7.35 1.31
CA LEU A 147 6.02 -8.53 1.44
C LEU A 147 5.42 -9.76 0.73
N GLU A 148 4.12 -10.00 0.89
CA GLU A 148 3.45 -11.10 0.19
C GLU A 148 3.36 -10.85 -1.32
N THR A 149 3.13 -9.60 -1.74
CA THR A 149 3.19 -9.20 -3.15
C THR A 149 4.57 -9.47 -3.75
N ALA A 150 5.66 -9.14 -3.05
CA ALA A 150 7.02 -9.42 -3.48
C ALA A 150 7.29 -10.92 -3.64
N ARG A 151 6.75 -11.74 -2.73
CA ARG A 151 6.82 -13.19 -2.84
C ARG A 151 6.13 -13.69 -4.13
N VAL A 152 4.92 -13.22 -4.41
CA VAL A 152 4.19 -13.64 -5.62
C VAL A 152 4.87 -13.14 -6.88
N LEU A 153 5.39 -11.92 -6.91
CA LEU A 153 6.20 -11.41 -8.02
C LEU A 153 7.41 -12.29 -8.30
N SER A 154 8.01 -12.89 -7.27
CA SER A 154 9.15 -13.82 -7.41
C SER A 154 8.77 -15.15 -8.09
N LEU A 155 7.49 -15.51 -8.07
CA LEU A 155 6.94 -16.71 -8.71
C LEU A 155 6.29 -16.44 -10.07
N SER A 156 6.18 -15.16 -10.44
CA SER A 156 5.39 -14.70 -11.58
C SER A 156 6.28 -14.32 -12.77
N PRO A 157 5.74 -14.32 -14.01
CA PRO A 157 6.41 -13.67 -15.13
C PRO A 157 6.72 -12.20 -14.79
N LYS A 158 7.81 -11.67 -15.34
CA LYS A 158 8.15 -10.26 -15.13
C LYS A 158 7.07 -9.36 -15.75
N PRO A 159 6.53 -8.37 -15.01
CA PRO A 159 5.62 -7.39 -15.59
C PRO A 159 6.34 -6.45 -16.56
N ASP A 160 5.57 -5.75 -17.41
CA ASP A 160 6.14 -4.83 -18.42
C ASP A 160 6.64 -3.50 -17.84
N ILE A 161 6.58 -3.34 -16.53
CA ILE A 161 7.01 -2.15 -15.79
C ILE A 161 7.93 -2.55 -14.63
N GLY A 162 8.98 -1.79 -14.38
CA GLY A 162 9.81 -1.94 -13.20
C GLY A 162 9.06 -1.48 -11.95
N ILE A 163 9.29 -2.17 -10.83
CA ILE A 163 8.59 -1.88 -9.57
C ILE A 163 9.63 -1.46 -8.53
N ASP A 164 9.36 -0.36 -7.84
CA ASP A 164 10.09 0.04 -6.63
C ASP A 164 9.14 -0.04 -5.44
N MET A 165 9.33 -1.06 -4.59
CA MET A 165 8.62 -1.16 -3.32
C MET A 165 9.36 -0.33 -2.28
N ILE A 166 8.67 0.66 -1.71
CA ILE A 166 9.28 1.59 -0.75
C ILE A 166 8.56 1.45 0.59
N PHE A 167 9.34 1.19 1.62
CA PHE A 167 8.87 1.20 3.00
C PHE A 167 9.41 2.47 3.65
N PHE A 168 8.53 3.44 3.82
CA PHE A 168 8.88 4.73 4.41
C PHE A 168 9.00 4.63 5.93
N ASP A 169 9.90 5.44 6.47
CA ASP A 169 10.16 5.54 7.90
C ASP A 169 9.65 6.87 8.45
N GLY A 170 9.03 6.82 9.62
CA GLY A 170 8.63 8.03 10.30
C GLY A 170 7.42 8.73 9.68
N GLU A 171 6.47 8.00 9.15
CA GLU A 171 5.17 8.52 8.74
C GLU A 171 4.42 9.06 9.95
N GLU A 172 4.40 8.32 11.05
CA GLU A 172 3.74 8.70 12.31
C GLU A 172 4.41 9.90 13.00
N GLY A 173 5.59 10.29 12.53
CA GLY A 173 6.33 11.43 13.06
C GLY A 173 7.06 11.14 14.38
N PRO A 174 7.99 12.04 14.80
CA PRO A 174 8.82 11.85 15.99
C PRO A 174 8.09 12.16 17.29
N LYS A 175 6.85 12.59 17.21
CA LYS A 175 6.02 13.02 18.32
C LYS A 175 4.72 12.27 18.34
N SER A 176 4.20 12.01 19.53
CA SER A 176 2.84 11.48 19.70
C SER A 176 1.80 12.55 19.37
N LEU A 177 1.70 12.94 18.13
CA LEU A 177 0.72 13.93 17.66
C LEU A 177 -0.59 13.22 17.34
N GLY A 178 -1.70 13.84 17.76
CA GLY A 178 -3.03 13.34 17.43
C GLY A 178 -3.38 13.53 15.94
N ALA A 179 -4.24 12.70 15.39
CA ALA A 179 -4.79 12.90 14.06
C ALA A 179 -5.41 14.30 13.94
N GLY A 180 -5.05 15.01 12.87
CA GLY A 180 -5.45 16.39 12.65
C GLY A 180 -4.58 17.42 13.36
N ASP A 181 -3.49 17.03 14.04
CA ASP A 181 -2.52 17.99 14.55
C ASP A 181 -1.85 18.73 13.38
N PRO A 182 -1.91 20.07 13.34
CA PRO A 182 -1.38 20.82 12.20
C PRO A 182 0.14 20.77 12.09
N THR A 183 0.85 20.26 13.10
CA THR A 183 2.31 20.10 13.10
C THR A 183 2.76 18.71 12.67
N TRP A 184 1.82 17.74 12.53
CA TRP A 184 2.15 16.44 12.02
C TRP A 184 2.68 16.50 10.58
N ARG A 185 3.72 15.77 10.32
CA ARG A 185 4.33 15.63 8.98
C ARG A 185 5.00 14.26 8.89
N PRO A 186 4.80 13.51 7.80
CA PRO A 186 5.63 12.35 7.50
C PRO A 186 7.07 12.81 7.28
N LEU A 187 8.04 11.95 7.54
CA LEU A 187 9.47 12.27 7.43
C LEU A 187 10.14 11.54 6.28
N GLY A 188 9.83 10.26 6.11
CA GLY A 188 10.48 9.38 5.14
C GLY A 188 10.20 9.76 3.69
N SER A 189 8.95 9.96 3.32
CA SER A 189 8.58 10.29 1.95
C SER A 189 9.09 11.67 1.51
N PRO A 190 9.04 12.74 2.31
CA PRO A 190 9.69 14.01 1.94
C PRO A 190 11.20 13.87 1.79
N HIS A 191 11.85 13.09 2.67
CA HIS A 191 13.28 12.85 2.54
C HIS A 191 13.61 12.09 1.26
N PHE A 192 12.84 11.05 0.92
CA PHE A 192 12.99 10.31 -0.33
C PHE A 192 12.85 11.21 -1.56
N VAL A 193 11.82 12.05 -1.57
CA VAL A 193 11.53 12.98 -2.67
C VAL A 193 12.63 14.03 -2.84
N ALA A 194 13.20 14.53 -1.75
CA ALA A 194 14.33 15.48 -1.81
C ALA A 194 15.57 14.87 -2.50
N HIS A 195 15.71 13.54 -2.48
CA HIS A 195 16.81 12.77 -3.06
C HIS A 195 16.36 11.91 -4.27
N LEU A 196 15.24 12.25 -4.89
CA LEU A 196 14.63 11.45 -5.95
C LEU A 196 15.58 11.20 -7.13
N LYS A 197 16.45 12.15 -7.46
CA LYS A 197 17.43 12.04 -8.56
C LYS A 197 18.49 10.96 -8.33
N ASP A 198 18.76 10.58 -7.09
CA ASP A 198 19.73 9.53 -6.77
C ASP A 198 19.23 8.15 -7.25
N TYR A 199 17.90 7.98 -7.29
CA TYR A 199 17.23 6.75 -7.72
C TYR A 199 16.72 6.83 -9.16
N TYR A 200 16.35 8.04 -9.63
CA TYR A 200 15.76 8.32 -10.94
C TYR A 200 16.46 9.47 -11.63
N PRO A 201 17.70 9.27 -12.12
CA PRO A 201 18.52 10.36 -12.68
C PRO A 201 17.96 10.92 -13.98
N THR A 202 17.21 10.11 -14.76
CA THR A 202 16.73 10.50 -16.10
C THR A 202 15.23 10.72 -16.15
N HIS A 203 14.44 9.79 -15.62
CA HIS A 203 12.99 9.81 -15.70
C HIS A 203 12.40 9.47 -14.33
N LYS A 204 11.43 10.26 -13.88
CA LYS A 204 10.65 9.94 -12.69
C LYS A 204 9.79 8.68 -12.90
N PRO A 205 9.38 7.99 -11.84
CA PRO A 205 8.34 6.96 -11.95
C PRO A 205 7.09 7.51 -12.63
N GLU A 206 6.43 6.67 -13.43
CA GLU A 206 5.22 7.06 -14.16
C GLU A 206 4.05 7.32 -13.21
N LYS A 207 4.03 6.62 -12.08
CA LYS A 207 2.97 6.66 -11.08
C LYS A 207 3.42 6.03 -9.77
N ALA A 208 2.62 6.28 -8.72
CA ALA A 208 2.79 5.63 -7.43
C ALA A 208 1.44 5.23 -6.83
N VAL A 209 1.44 4.17 -6.04
CA VAL A 209 0.35 3.78 -5.15
C VAL A 209 0.90 3.59 -3.76
N ASP A 210 0.24 4.18 -2.80
CA ASP A 210 0.57 4.10 -1.39
C ASP A 210 -0.53 3.33 -0.65
N PHE A 211 -0.15 2.52 0.32
CA PHE A 211 -1.05 1.66 1.05
C PHE A 211 -0.93 1.91 2.54
N ASP A 212 -2.05 2.12 3.19
CA ASP A 212 -2.16 2.22 4.63
C ASP A 212 -3.47 1.59 5.11
N MET A 213 -3.48 0.96 6.29
CA MET A 213 -4.65 0.37 6.95
C MET A 213 -5.54 -0.48 6.01
N VAL A 214 -5.01 -1.60 5.51
CA VAL A 214 -5.67 -2.42 4.45
C VAL A 214 -6.17 -3.78 4.92
N CYS A 215 -6.23 -4.05 6.24
CA CYS A 215 -6.63 -5.35 6.74
C CYS A 215 -7.94 -5.38 7.51
N ASP A 216 -8.67 -4.27 7.68
CA ASP A 216 -9.92 -4.26 8.42
C ASP A 216 -10.87 -5.38 7.96
N LYS A 217 -11.52 -6.05 8.91
CA LYS A 217 -12.53 -7.08 8.64
C LYS A 217 -13.70 -6.57 7.80
N ASP A 218 -14.09 -5.31 8.01
CA ASP A 218 -15.16 -4.63 7.31
C ASP A 218 -14.63 -3.67 6.24
N LEU A 219 -13.54 -4.03 5.58
CA LEU A 219 -12.78 -3.23 4.61
C LEU A 219 -13.66 -2.39 3.69
N LYS A 220 -13.46 -1.06 3.71
CA LYS A 220 -14.18 -0.06 2.89
C LYS A 220 -13.22 0.99 2.35
N LEU A 221 -12.63 0.69 1.23
CA LEU A 221 -11.71 1.59 0.55
C LEU A 221 -12.49 2.65 -0.23
N GLN A 222 -12.23 3.93 0.05
CA GLN A 222 -12.81 5.07 -0.65
C GLN A 222 -11.71 5.87 -1.34
N PRO A 223 -11.91 6.31 -2.60
CA PRO A 223 -10.96 7.24 -3.21
C PRO A 223 -10.96 8.55 -2.42
N GLU A 224 -9.79 9.15 -2.17
CA GLU A 224 -9.74 10.45 -1.53
C GLU A 224 -9.44 11.58 -2.55
N PRO A 225 -9.87 12.83 -2.27
CA PRO A 225 -9.84 13.92 -3.25
C PRO A 225 -8.47 14.24 -3.83
N SER A 226 -7.36 14.16 -3.05
CA SER A 226 -6.03 14.48 -3.56
C SER A 226 -5.53 13.41 -4.53
N SER A 227 -5.84 12.14 -4.28
CA SER A 227 -5.59 11.03 -5.19
C SER A 227 -6.35 11.19 -6.51
N LEU A 228 -7.63 11.58 -6.44
CA LEU A 228 -8.42 11.86 -7.63
C LEU A 228 -7.87 13.05 -8.43
N ALA A 229 -7.40 14.10 -7.76
CA ALA A 229 -6.79 15.25 -8.41
C ALA A 229 -5.45 14.92 -9.07
N SER A 230 -4.64 14.06 -8.44
CA SER A 230 -3.30 13.71 -8.90
C SER A 230 -3.28 12.59 -9.94
N ALA A 231 -4.09 11.53 -9.75
CA ALA A 231 -3.95 10.27 -10.46
C ALA A 231 -5.30 9.66 -10.87
N LEU A 232 -6.29 10.45 -11.31
CA LEU A 232 -7.64 10.00 -11.64
C LEU A 232 -7.71 8.73 -12.54
N PRO A 233 -6.92 8.60 -13.62
CA PRO A 233 -6.95 7.40 -14.45
C PRO A 233 -6.52 6.16 -13.66
N GLU A 234 -5.51 6.28 -12.82
CA GLU A 234 -4.95 5.18 -12.03
C GLU A 234 -5.90 4.75 -10.90
N VAL A 235 -6.51 5.72 -10.20
CA VAL A 235 -7.56 5.47 -9.20
C VAL A 235 -8.72 4.71 -9.84
N LYS A 236 -9.26 5.21 -10.96
CA LYS A 236 -10.36 4.54 -11.67
C LYS A 236 -10.00 3.12 -12.09
N LYS A 237 -8.76 2.91 -12.58
CA LYS A 237 -8.27 1.59 -12.99
C LYS A 237 -8.20 0.65 -11.78
N PHE A 238 -7.57 1.08 -10.66
CA PHE A 238 -7.42 0.29 -9.45
C PHE A 238 -8.80 -0.09 -8.87
N TRP A 239 -9.71 0.88 -8.70
CA TRP A 239 -11.08 0.65 -8.21
C TRP A 239 -11.88 -0.25 -9.16
N SER A 240 -11.75 -0.08 -10.46
CA SER A 240 -12.41 -0.97 -11.44
C SER A 240 -11.94 -2.42 -11.34
N ILE A 241 -10.67 -2.65 -11.03
CA ILE A 241 -10.13 -3.99 -10.79
C ILE A 241 -10.65 -4.54 -9.45
N GLY A 242 -10.52 -3.77 -8.39
CA GLY A 242 -10.90 -4.17 -7.03
C GLY A 242 -12.40 -4.45 -6.90
N SER A 243 -13.26 -3.61 -7.48
CA SER A 243 -14.71 -3.81 -7.47
C SER A 243 -15.17 -5.10 -8.16
N ARG A 244 -14.38 -5.65 -9.08
CA ARG A 244 -14.67 -6.98 -9.68
C ARG A 244 -14.29 -8.12 -8.76
N ILE A 245 -13.32 -7.92 -7.86
CA ILE A 245 -12.89 -8.91 -6.87
C ILE A 245 -13.81 -8.89 -5.66
N ALA A 246 -14.05 -7.70 -5.09
CA ALA A 246 -14.85 -7.49 -3.89
C ALA A 246 -15.63 -6.17 -3.99
N PRO A 247 -16.85 -6.17 -4.58
CA PRO A 247 -17.63 -4.95 -4.78
C PRO A 247 -17.96 -4.21 -3.48
N SER A 248 -18.09 -4.92 -2.36
CA SER A 248 -18.38 -4.34 -1.04
C SER A 248 -17.19 -3.64 -0.39
N ALA A 249 -15.97 -3.93 -0.83
CA ALA A 249 -14.76 -3.33 -0.29
C ALA A 249 -14.32 -2.06 -1.03
N PHE A 250 -14.66 -1.91 -2.30
CA PHE A 250 -14.28 -0.76 -3.13
C PHE A 250 -15.47 0.17 -3.34
N MET A 251 -15.59 1.17 -2.47
CA MET A 251 -16.70 2.11 -2.49
C MET A 251 -16.60 3.05 -3.70
N PRO A 252 -17.72 3.38 -4.37
CA PRO A 252 -17.69 4.23 -5.56
C PRO A 252 -17.51 5.71 -5.22
N ASP A 253 -17.92 6.13 -4.03
CA ASP A 253 -17.93 7.52 -3.61
C ASP A 253 -16.61 7.90 -2.93
N ALA A 254 -16.11 9.09 -3.22
CA ALA A 254 -14.93 9.61 -2.58
C ALA A 254 -15.21 10.04 -1.12
N THR A 255 -14.15 10.05 -0.30
CA THR A 255 -14.21 10.66 1.03
C THR A 255 -14.56 12.15 0.94
N ALA A 256 -15.16 12.68 2.00
CA ALA A 256 -15.54 14.11 2.07
C ALA A 256 -14.33 15.05 2.25
N TYR A 257 -13.17 14.50 2.60
CA TYR A 257 -11.94 15.24 2.92
C TYR A 257 -10.73 14.56 2.30
N ALA A 258 -9.70 15.35 2.00
CA ALA A 258 -8.41 14.84 1.58
C ALA A 258 -7.66 14.24 2.80
N ILE A 259 -7.00 13.11 2.57
CA ILE A 259 -6.14 12.47 3.56
C ILE A 259 -4.70 12.86 3.22
N SER A 260 -3.93 13.29 4.21
CA SER A 260 -2.51 13.55 4.06
C SER A 260 -1.73 12.32 4.53
N ASP A 261 -0.82 11.84 3.69
CA ASP A 261 -0.04 10.64 3.90
C ASP A 261 1.21 10.67 3.01
N ASP A 262 2.02 9.63 2.97
CA ASP A 262 3.27 9.55 2.18
C ASP A 262 3.07 9.83 0.68
N HIS A 263 1.93 9.43 0.11
CA HIS A 263 1.59 9.72 -1.29
C HIS A 263 1.59 11.23 -1.59
N THR A 264 1.30 12.08 -0.62
CA THR A 264 1.27 13.54 -0.79
C THR A 264 2.64 14.10 -1.17
N ALA A 265 3.72 13.58 -0.57
CA ALA A 265 5.08 13.98 -0.91
C ALA A 265 5.43 13.58 -2.37
N LEU A 266 4.99 12.41 -2.80
CA LEU A 266 5.17 11.95 -4.18
C LEU A 266 4.39 12.82 -5.18
N GLN A 267 3.17 13.23 -4.83
CA GLN A 267 2.36 14.17 -5.62
C GLN A 267 3.07 15.53 -5.77
N GLN A 268 3.60 16.07 -4.67
CA GLN A 268 4.36 17.33 -4.67
C GLN A 268 5.62 17.25 -5.54
N ALA A 269 6.22 16.06 -5.65
CA ALA A 269 7.33 15.81 -6.58
C ALA A 269 6.90 15.69 -8.05
N GLY A 270 5.60 15.77 -8.34
CA GLY A 270 5.06 15.63 -9.70
C GLY A 270 5.00 14.19 -10.19
N ILE A 271 4.89 13.22 -9.29
CA ILE A 271 4.60 11.83 -9.59
C ILE A 271 3.09 11.61 -9.37
N PRO A 272 2.30 11.24 -10.39
CA PRO A 272 0.90 10.89 -10.21
C PRO A 272 0.77 9.79 -9.16
N SER A 273 0.18 10.10 -8.01
CA SER A 273 0.15 9.20 -6.84
C SER A 273 -1.24 9.14 -6.22
N PHE A 274 -1.62 7.98 -5.72
CA PHE A 274 -2.88 7.78 -5.02
C PHE A 274 -2.71 6.87 -3.81
N LEU A 275 -3.58 7.07 -2.82
CA LEU A 275 -3.67 6.34 -1.57
C LEU A 275 -4.76 5.27 -1.65
N VAL A 276 -4.48 4.12 -1.08
CA VAL A 276 -5.42 3.01 -0.85
C VAL A 276 -5.46 2.77 0.65
N ILE A 277 -6.52 3.26 1.30
CA ILE A 277 -6.67 3.24 2.75
C ILE A 277 -8.12 2.94 3.14
N ASP A 278 -8.31 2.20 4.21
CA ASP A 278 -9.55 2.17 4.96
C ASP A 278 -9.43 3.13 6.16
N PHE A 279 -9.91 4.36 5.97
CA PHE A 279 -9.81 5.40 7.00
C PHE A 279 -10.99 5.38 7.99
N ASP A 280 -12.03 4.60 7.73
CA ASP A 280 -13.17 4.38 8.64
C ASP A 280 -12.88 3.19 9.58
N TYR A 281 -11.80 3.31 10.35
CA TYR A 281 -11.30 2.26 11.25
C TYR A 281 -11.66 2.52 12.74
N GLU A 282 -12.79 3.16 12.96
CA GLU A 282 -13.28 3.41 14.34
C GLU A 282 -13.89 2.13 14.96
N PRO A 283 -13.70 1.87 16.24
CA PRO A 283 -13.00 2.69 17.26
C PRO A 283 -11.54 2.31 17.49
N TYR A 284 -10.88 1.63 16.55
CA TYR A 284 -9.57 1.01 16.73
C TYR A 284 -8.40 1.92 16.36
N PHE A 285 -8.66 2.91 15.49
CA PHE A 285 -7.62 3.80 14.96
C PHE A 285 -6.85 4.51 16.07
N ASN A 286 -5.54 4.29 16.10
CA ASN A 286 -4.59 4.84 17.07
C ASN A 286 -4.94 4.53 18.54
N THR A 287 -5.44 3.32 18.79
CA THR A 287 -5.73 2.78 20.12
C THR A 287 -4.95 1.49 20.37
N THR A 288 -4.92 1.05 21.64
CA THR A 288 -4.36 -0.27 22.02
C THR A 288 -5.15 -1.45 21.43
N GLN A 289 -6.29 -1.20 20.82
CA GLN A 289 -7.16 -2.20 20.20
C GLN A 289 -6.87 -2.41 18.71
N ASP A 290 -5.90 -1.69 18.12
CA ASP A 290 -5.39 -1.99 16.77
C ASP A 290 -4.53 -3.26 16.81
N THR A 291 -5.22 -4.40 16.93
CA THR A 291 -4.66 -5.73 17.12
C THR A 291 -4.99 -6.64 15.94
N ILE A 292 -4.34 -7.82 15.89
CA ILE A 292 -4.52 -8.81 14.82
C ILE A 292 -5.98 -9.27 14.67
N GLU A 293 -6.74 -9.22 15.76
CA GLU A 293 -8.16 -9.58 15.78
C GLU A 293 -9.03 -8.66 14.93
N GLN A 294 -8.56 -7.46 14.61
CA GLN A 294 -9.27 -6.54 13.72
C GLN A 294 -8.93 -6.75 12.25
N CYS A 295 -7.86 -7.49 11.97
CA CYS A 295 -7.43 -7.80 10.61
C CYS A 295 -8.14 -9.02 10.01
N SER A 296 -8.27 -9.05 8.69
CA SER A 296 -8.84 -10.14 7.90
C SER A 296 -7.89 -10.58 6.80
N ALA A 297 -7.62 -11.89 6.74
CA ALA A 297 -6.89 -12.48 5.61
C ALA A 297 -7.59 -12.20 4.26
N GLN A 298 -8.93 -12.20 4.26
CA GLN A 298 -9.72 -11.92 3.06
C GLN A 298 -9.55 -10.48 2.58
N SER A 299 -9.48 -9.51 3.50
CA SER A 299 -9.25 -8.09 3.16
C SER A 299 -7.88 -7.90 2.55
N LEU A 300 -6.83 -8.44 3.17
CA LEU A 300 -5.47 -8.44 2.64
C LEU A 300 -5.38 -9.08 1.26
N GLU A 301 -6.01 -10.25 1.07
CA GLU A 301 -6.04 -10.97 -0.20
C GLU A 301 -6.76 -10.17 -1.29
N THR A 302 -7.85 -9.50 -0.94
CA THR A 302 -8.60 -8.63 -1.84
C THR A 302 -7.72 -7.49 -2.37
N VAL A 303 -7.01 -6.79 -1.48
CA VAL A 303 -6.13 -5.68 -1.86
C VAL A 303 -4.90 -6.20 -2.62
N GLY A 304 -4.28 -7.28 -2.16
CA GLY A 304 -3.08 -7.85 -2.78
C GLY A 304 -3.33 -8.37 -4.19
N ARG A 305 -4.42 -9.09 -4.42
CA ARG A 305 -4.82 -9.53 -5.76
C ARG A 305 -5.18 -8.35 -6.66
N THR A 306 -5.80 -7.30 -6.11
CA THR A 306 -6.06 -6.06 -6.85
C THR A 306 -4.76 -5.39 -7.27
N LEU A 307 -3.79 -5.26 -6.36
CA LEU A 307 -2.48 -4.68 -6.65
C LEU A 307 -1.74 -5.46 -7.74
N LEU A 308 -1.68 -6.78 -7.66
CA LEU A 308 -1.03 -7.59 -8.68
C LEU A 308 -1.70 -7.42 -10.05
N ARG A 309 -3.05 -7.50 -10.13
CA ARG A 309 -3.76 -7.25 -11.39
C ARG A 309 -3.50 -5.86 -11.93
N TYR A 310 -3.44 -4.85 -11.06
CA TYR A 310 -3.12 -3.48 -11.45
C TYR A 310 -1.71 -3.38 -12.06
N ILE A 311 -0.71 -4.05 -11.48
CA ILE A 311 0.66 -4.09 -11.98
C ILE A 311 0.76 -4.77 -13.36
N TYR A 312 0.05 -5.90 -13.54
CA TYR A 312 0.09 -6.67 -14.79
C TYR A 312 -0.86 -6.17 -15.89
N THR A 313 -1.72 -5.20 -15.59
CA THR A 313 -2.58 -4.59 -16.61
C THR A 313 -1.90 -3.33 -17.14
N PRO A 314 -1.68 -3.21 -18.48
CA PRO A 314 -1.05 -2.03 -19.10
C PRO A 314 -1.83 -0.73 -18.87
#